data_c0614666b15c5bfa8c4990ce44f48970
#
_entry.id   c0614666b15c5bfa8c4990ce44f48970
#
_cell.length_a   1.000
_cell.length_b   1.000
_cell.length_c   1.000
_cell.angle_alpha   90.00
_cell.angle_beta   90.00
_cell.angle_gamma   90.00
#
_symmetry.space_group_name_H-M   'P 1'
#
loop_
_entity.id
_entity.type
_entity.pdbx_description
1 polymer ?
#
loop_
_entity_poly.entity_id
_entity_poly.type
_entity_poly.pdbx_seq_one_letter_code
_entity_poly.pdbx_strand_id
1 'polypeptide(L)'
;MKRLMVAAGCAMMAAVALAAPGARWTLERAQAWGKANPWYCGFNQIPANAINDVDIWQKGGFSPEVLRKEFKLASDLGFNCVRIFLQYKVYEDDPVWFLRAFERYLQLADEAKLKVMPVLFDDCKFGPATDPELGKQTEPLPGWGMWGWVPSPGHTMVADSRTHGRLEEYVKSVILHHKDDPRIFVWDLYNEPTFAMGRFSRHSLALVKKCFKWAREINPSQPLTVCRWNNDKGVNDIVLNESDIITFHCYQPADGTRKVLKDMVQLGRPVICTEWLYRPNGCDIPNILPIYKETGVGSMIWGLVNGKSQTHLPNGVYTPNFKGPWKHDLYRPDHTPYDVKDLEIIKKATGVK
;
A
#
# COMPACT_ATOMS: atom_id res chain seq x y z
N MET A 1 -65.83 4.95 23.31
CA MET A 1 -64.63 4.31 23.86
C MET A 1 -63.75 3.80 22.69
N LYS A 2 -62.76 4.56 22.26
CA LYS A 2 -61.82 4.19 21.20
C LYS A 2 -60.52 3.67 21.84
N ARG A 3 -60.18 2.40 21.61
CA ARG A 3 -58.95 1.79 22.09
C ARG A 3 -57.80 2.18 21.11
N LEU A 4 -56.81 2.88 21.63
CA LEU A 4 -55.53 3.13 20.95
C LEU A 4 -54.67 1.85 21.04
N MET A 5 -54.34 1.26 19.92
CA MET A 5 -53.27 0.24 19.82
C MET A 5 -51.93 0.96 19.68
N VAL A 6 -51.08 0.82 20.67
CA VAL A 6 -49.67 1.23 20.58
C VAL A 6 -48.89 0.05 20.00
N ALA A 7 -48.39 0.19 18.79
CA ALA A 7 -47.47 -0.77 18.19
C ALA A 7 -46.06 -0.50 18.71
N ALA A 8 -45.54 -1.40 19.54
CA ALA A 8 -44.14 -1.39 19.97
C ALA A 8 -43.26 -1.95 18.84
N GLY A 9 -42.55 -1.07 18.16
CA GLY A 9 -41.53 -1.45 17.20
C GLY A 9 -40.28 -1.93 17.94
N CYS A 10 -40.01 -3.24 17.94
CA CYS A 10 -38.74 -3.81 18.36
C CYS A 10 -37.67 -3.50 17.28
N ALA A 11 -36.81 -2.53 17.54
CA ALA A 11 -35.58 -2.35 16.79
C ALA A 11 -34.63 -3.49 17.19
N MET A 12 -34.48 -4.50 16.34
CA MET A 12 -33.40 -5.48 16.44
C MET A 12 -32.09 -4.78 16.14
N MET A 13 -31.33 -4.38 17.14
CA MET A 13 -29.91 -4.10 17.03
C MET A 13 -29.22 -5.43 16.76
N ALA A 14 -28.77 -5.64 15.51
CA ALA A 14 -27.90 -6.74 15.20
C ALA A 14 -26.56 -6.51 15.94
N ALA A 15 -26.34 -7.28 17.00
CA ALA A 15 -25.03 -7.31 17.66
C ALA A 15 -23.99 -7.84 16.67
N VAL A 16 -23.14 -6.96 16.13
CA VAL A 16 -21.96 -7.36 15.40
C VAL A 16 -21.09 -8.12 16.40
N ALA A 17 -20.96 -9.42 16.23
CA ALA A 17 -20.08 -10.24 17.05
C ALA A 17 -18.65 -9.70 16.90
N LEU A 18 -18.14 -9.02 17.91
CA LEU A 18 -16.75 -8.59 17.97
C LEU A 18 -15.90 -9.86 17.99
N ALA A 19 -15.00 -9.99 17.03
CA ALA A 19 -14.00 -11.06 17.08
C ALA A 19 -13.23 -10.96 18.41
N ALA A 20 -12.85 -12.11 18.97
CA ALA A 20 -12.01 -12.12 20.16
C ALA A 20 -10.75 -11.27 19.90
N PRO A 21 -10.26 -10.51 20.91
CA PRO A 21 -9.03 -9.75 20.77
C PRO A 21 -7.92 -10.65 20.22
N GLY A 22 -7.21 -10.18 19.18
CA GLY A 22 -6.15 -10.96 18.53
C GLY A 22 -6.58 -11.94 17.44
N ALA A 23 -7.88 -12.08 17.14
CA ALA A 23 -8.36 -12.92 16.04
C ALA A 23 -8.48 -12.12 14.72
N ARG A 24 -8.40 -12.85 13.59
CA ARG A 24 -8.81 -12.32 12.29
C ARG A 24 -10.24 -11.80 12.34
N TRP A 25 -10.53 -10.70 11.67
CA TRP A 25 -11.92 -10.21 11.58
C TRP A 25 -12.86 -11.28 11.01
N THR A 26 -14.06 -11.37 11.59
CA THR A 26 -15.12 -12.19 10.99
C THR A 26 -15.44 -11.67 9.59
N LEU A 27 -16.08 -12.51 8.78
CA LEU A 27 -16.50 -12.12 7.44
C LEU A 27 -17.49 -10.94 7.51
N GLU A 28 -18.43 -10.97 8.45
CA GLU A 28 -19.43 -9.94 8.66
C GLU A 28 -18.79 -8.60 9.03
N ARG A 29 -17.79 -8.60 9.93
CA ARG A 29 -17.06 -7.38 10.30
C ARG A 29 -16.33 -6.78 9.09
N ALA A 30 -15.65 -7.62 8.31
CA ALA A 30 -14.95 -7.18 7.11
C ALA A 30 -15.92 -6.60 6.07
N GLN A 31 -17.06 -7.26 5.83
CA GLN A 31 -18.09 -6.79 4.91
C GLN A 31 -18.75 -5.50 5.39
N ALA A 32 -19.00 -5.36 6.70
CA ALA A 32 -19.52 -4.12 7.28
C ALA A 32 -18.55 -2.96 7.08
N TRP A 33 -17.24 -3.19 7.28
CA TRP A 33 -16.21 -2.21 6.97
C TRP A 33 -16.21 -1.83 5.48
N GLY A 34 -16.27 -2.79 4.56
CA GLY A 34 -16.33 -2.52 3.13
C GLY A 34 -17.54 -1.69 2.72
N LYS A 35 -18.72 -1.94 3.32
CA LYS A 35 -19.96 -1.16 3.06
C LYS A 35 -19.91 0.26 3.63
N ALA A 36 -19.20 0.45 4.74
CA ALA A 36 -19.08 1.76 5.42
C ALA A 36 -18.06 2.69 4.76
N ASN A 37 -17.21 2.17 3.88
CA ASN A 37 -16.13 2.92 3.25
C ASN A 37 -16.41 3.18 1.76
N PRO A 38 -15.84 4.26 1.19
CA PRO A 38 -15.99 4.57 -0.22
C PRO A 38 -15.25 3.57 -1.11
N TRP A 39 -15.49 3.65 -2.42
CA TRP A 39 -14.59 3.03 -3.39
C TRP A 39 -13.24 3.72 -3.31
N TYR A 40 -12.21 2.98 -2.89
CA TYR A 40 -10.86 3.48 -2.80
C TYR A 40 -10.20 3.53 -4.18
N CYS A 41 -9.75 4.71 -4.58
CA CYS A 41 -8.99 4.96 -5.79
C CYS A 41 -7.80 5.85 -5.44
N GLY A 42 -6.59 5.37 -5.66
CA GLY A 42 -5.41 6.06 -5.22
C GLY A 42 -4.13 5.59 -5.88
N PHE A 43 -3.02 5.78 -5.17
CA PHE A 43 -1.69 5.55 -5.72
C PHE A 43 -0.71 5.07 -4.65
N ASN A 44 0.37 4.44 -5.09
CA ASN A 44 1.57 4.19 -4.29
C ASN A 44 2.50 5.38 -4.46
N GLN A 45 2.98 5.93 -3.36
CA GLN A 45 3.83 7.12 -3.40
C GLN A 45 5.29 6.78 -3.16
N ILE A 46 6.14 7.21 -4.09
CA ILE A 46 7.55 7.48 -3.88
C ILE A 46 7.73 8.95 -4.22
N PRO A 47 7.93 9.86 -3.24
CA PRO A 47 8.06 11.29 -3.51
C PRO A 47 9.18 11.55 -4.52
N ALA A 48 9.00 12.49 -5.45
CA ALA A 48 9.92 12.71 -6.56
C ALA A 48 11.35 13.05 -6.12
N ASN A 49 11.53 13.58 -4.90
CA ASN A 49 12.84 13.86 -4.33
C ASN A 49 13.54 12.64 -3.71
N ALA A 50 12.85 11.50 -3.55
CA ALA A 50 13.37 10.31 -2.90
C ALA A 50 13.85 9.25 -3.91
N ILE A 51 14.93 8.57 -3.59
CA ILE A 51 15.46 7.42 -4.34
C ILE A 51 14.77 6.14 -3.86
N ASN A 52 14.56 6.02 -2.55
CA ASN A 52 13.97 4.87 -1.88
C ASN A 52 13.28 5.29 -0.56
N ASP A 53 12.79 4.33 0.20
CA ASP A 53 12.09 4.54 1.44
C ASP A 53 12.98 5.06 2.59
N VAL A 54 14.31 4.84 2.55
CA VAL A 54 15.23 5.52 3.48
C VAL A 54 15.20 7.03 3.25
N ASP A 55 15.32 7.47 1.99
CA ASP A 55 15.24 8.89 1.63
C ASP A 55 13.88 9.52 1.97
N ILE A 56 12.81 8.74 1.88
CA ILE A 56 11.48 9.23 2.26
C ILE A 56 11.47 9.66 3.72
N TRP A 57 12.10 8.90 4.63
CA TRP A 57 11.89 9.04 6.06
C TRP A 57 13.06 9.61 6.85
N GLN A 58 14.31 9.51 6.36
CA GLN A 58 15.47 10.02 7.08
C GLN A 58 15.50 11.55 7.18
N LYS A 59 16.21 12.08 8.20
CA LYS A 59 16.47 13.52 8.32
C LYS A 59 17.18 14.03 7.06
N GLY A 60 16.67 15.12 6.49
CA GLY A 60 17.19 15.70 5.24
C GLY A 60 16.61 15.11 3.95
N GLY A 61 15.96 13.94 3.99
CA GLY A 61 15.20 13.38 2.86
C GLY A 61 13.71 13.70 2.93
N PHE A 62 13.10 13.60 4.11
CA PHE A 62 11.69 13.90 4.34
C PHE A 62 11.35 15.35 3.97
N SER A 63 10.49 15.55 2.97
CA SER A 63 10.15 16.87 2.42
C SER A 63 8.64 17.15 2.45
N PRO A 64 8.13 17.83 3.49
CA PRO A 64 6.73 18.25 3.56
C PRO A 64 6.27 19.12 2.37
N GLU A 65 7.19 19.86 1.77
CA GLU A 65 6.88 20.70 0.60
C GLU A 65 6.58 19.86 -0.64
N VAL A 66 7.42 18.86 -0.94
CA VAL A 66 7.21 17.93 -2.05
C VAL A 66 5.91 17.17 -1.83
N LEU A 67 5.72 16.59 -0.63
CA LEU A 67 4.51 15.84 -0.28
C LEU A 67 3.25 16.66 -0.49
N ARG A 68 3.21 17.91 -0.04
CA ARG A 68 2.04 18.79 -0.22
C ARG A 68 1.71 19.03 -1.69
N LYS A 69 2.73 19.25 -2.52
CA LYS A 69 2.55 19.44 -3.97
C LYS A 69 1.98 18.20 -4.64
N GLU A 70 2.55 17.03 -4.34
CA GLU A 70 2.11 15.76 -4.92
C GLU A 70 0.72 15.35 -4.42
N PHE A 71 0.42 15.52 -3.14
CA PHE A 71 -0.94 15.28 -2.61
C PHE A 71 -1.99 16.18 -3.23
N LYS A 72 -1.63 17.43 -3.53
CA LYS A 72 -2.54 18.30 -4.28
C LYS A 72 -2.83 17.76 -5.68
N LEU A 73 -1.82 17.29 -6.42
CA LEU A 73 -2.03 16.66 -7.74
C LEU A 73 -2.96 15.44 -7.63
N ALA A 74 -2.75 14.61 -6.61
CA ALA A 74 -3.61 13.46 -6.36
C ALA A 74 -5.05 13.85 -6.04
N SER A 75 -5.23 14.84 -5.16
CA SER A 75 -6.54 15.37 -4.79
C SER A 75 -7.28 16.00 -6.00
N ASP A 76 -6.55 16.70 -6.87
CA ASP A 76 -7.10 17.30 -8.10
C ASP A 76 -7.58 16.24 -9.12
N LEU A 77 -7.12 14.99 -8.98
CA LEU A 77 -7.60 13.82 -9.73
C LEU A 77 -8.76 13.09 -9.04
N GLY A 78 -9.11 13.50 -7.81
CA GLY A 78 -10.12 12.85 -6.99
C GLY A 78 -9.65 11.51 -6.38
N PHE A 79 -8.35 11.26 -6.32
CA PHE A 79 -7.82 10.18 -5.49
C PHE A 79 -8.19 10.42 -4.03
N ASN A 80 -8.52 9.35 -3.32
CA ASN A 80 -8.95 9.40 -1.93
C ASN A 80 -8.09 8.55 -0.99
N CYS A 81 -7.06 7.91 -1.50
CA CYS A 81 -6.11 7.15 -0.69
C CYS A 81 -4.70 7.12 -1.29
N VAL A 82 -3.74 6.89 -0.41
CA VAL A 82 -2.32 6.74 -0.75
C VAL A 82 -1.72 5.59 0.04
N ARG A 83 -0.89 4.76 -0.60
CA ARG A 83 -0.08 3.72 0.01
C ARG A 83 1.37 4.19 0.09
N ILE A 84 2.01 4.04 1.25
CA ILE A 84 3.36 4.52 1.52
C ILE A 84 4.17 3.48 2.27
N PHE A 85 5.43 3.27 1.85
CA PHE A 85 6.35 2.34 2.48
C PHE A 85 7.06 3.00 3.64
N LEU A 86 7.04 2.34 4.80
CA LEU A 86 7.76 2.73 6.00
C LEU A 86 9.13 2.03 6.05
N GLN A 87 10.15 2.68 6.63
CA GLN A 87 11.48 2.10 6.68
C GLN A 87 11.93 1.85 8.12
N TYR A 88 12.08 0.57 8.46
CA TYR A 88 12.52 0.15 9.78
C TYR A 88 13.89 0.74 10.17
N LYS A 89 14.84 0.81 9.23
CA LYS A 89 16.19 1.30 9.52
C LYS A 89 16.21 2.74 10.02
N VAL A 90 15.32 3.57 9.51
CA VAL A 90 15.15 4.96 9.98
C VAL A 90 14.48 5.00 11.36
N TYR A 91 13.51 4.12 11.62
CA TYR A 91 12.92 3.96 12.94
C TYR A 91 13.95 3.47 13.97
N GLU A 92 14.76 2.46 13.62
CA GLU A 92 15.80 1.91 14.50
C GLU A 92 16.83 2.98 14.95
N ASP A 93 17.18 3.91 14.05
CA ASP A 93 18.13 4.99 14.31
C ASP A 93 17.53 6.07 15.23
N ASP A 94 16.33 6.55 14.91
CA ASP A 94 15.66 7.59 15.72
C ASP A 94 14.13 7.38 15.70
N PRO A 95 13.59 6.56 16.62
CA PRO A 95 12.16 6.29 16.69
C PRO A 95 11.31 7.56 16.87
N VAL A 96 11.83 8.55 17.61
CA VAL A 96 11.11 9.80 17.89
C VAL A 96 10.99 10.65 16.63
N TRP A 97 12.08 10.76 15.89
CA TRP A 97 12.05 11.44 14.59
C TRP A 97 11.10 10.74 13.62
N PHE A 98 11.24 9.42 13.48
CA PHE A 98 10.44 8.63 12.54
C PHE A 98 8.94 8.79 12.82
N LEU A 99 8.49 8.65 14.06
CA LEU A 99 7.10 8.81 14.44
C LEU A 99 6.59 10.23 14.21
N ARG A 100 7.41 11.26 14.44
CA ARG A 100 7.07 12.66 14.11
C ARG A 100 6.94 12.88 12.58
N ALA A 101 7.84 12.32 11.79
CA ALA A 101 7.79 12.41 10.34
C ALA A 101 6.55 11.70 9.80
N PHE A 102 6.22 10.51 10.33
CA PHE A 102 5.02 9.78 9.95
C PHE A 102 3.74 10.53 10.36
N GLU A 103 3.68 11.09 11.58
CA GLU A 103 2.56 11.95 11.98
C GLU A 103 2.41 13.15 11.05
N ARG A 104 3.53 13.81 10.66
CA ARG A 104 3.47 14.92 9.70
C ARG A 104 3.00 14.50 8.33
N TYR A 105 3.38 13.30 7.87
CA TYR A 105 2.88 12.72 6.64
C TYR A 105 1.36 12.53 6.68
N LEU A 106 0.83 11.96 7.76
CA LEU A 106 -0.61 11.76 7.97
C LEU A 106 -1.38 13.08 7.96
N GLN A 107 -0.84 14.13 8.58
CA GLN A 107 -1.45 15.47 8.56
C GLN A 107 -1.54 16.03 7.12
N LEU A 108 -0.45 15.91 6.36
CA LEU A 108 -0.42 16.40 4.96
C LEU A 108 -1.38 15.63 4.05
N ALA A 109 -1.48 14.31 4.25
CA ALA A 109 -2.44 13.49 3.53
C ALA A 109 -3.89 13.86 3.87
N ASP A 110 -4.18 14.11 5.15
CA ASP A 110 -5.51 14.53 5.62
C ASP A 110 -5.89 15.93 5.13
N GLU A 111 -4.94 16.89 5.09
CA GLU A 111 -5.11 18.21 4.45
C GLU A 111 -5.60 18.06 2.99
N ALA A 112 -5.12 17.01 2.29
CA ALA A 112 -5.49 16.68 0.91
C ALA A 112 -6.67 15.69 0.80
N LYS A 113 -7.31 15.31 1.93
CA LYS A 113 -8.42 14.34 2.02
C LYS A 113 -8.04 12.93 1.54
N LEU A 114 -6.78 12.55 1.70
CA LEU A 114 -6.27 11.21 1.39
C LEU A 114 -6.24 10.35 2.67
N LYS A 115 -6.78 9.15 2.61
CA LYS A 115 -6.57 8.11 3.61
C LYS A 115 -5.27 7.38 3.32
N VAL A 116 -4.55 6.98 4.37
CA VAL A 116 -3.22 6.40 4.24
C VAL A 116 -3.25 4.89 4.50
N MET A 117 -2.53 4.14 3.67
CA MET A 117 -2.22 2.72 3.86
C MET A 117 -0.71 2.58 4.05
N PRO A 118 -0.21 2.57 5.28
CA PRO A 118 1.21 2.36 5.54
C PRO A 118 1.59 0.90 5.36
N VAL A 119 2.74 0.66 4.72
CA VAL A 119 3.38 -0.64 4.56
C VAL A 119 4.52 -0.75 5.55
N LEU A 120 4.50 -1.75 6.44
CA LEU A 120 5.50 -1.85 7.50
C LEU A 120 6.82 -2.47 7.04
N PHE A 121 6.77 -3.51 6.21
CA PHE A 121 7.93 -4.23 5.69
C PHE A 121 7.82 -4.48 4.19
N ASP A 122 8.97 -4.70 3.56
CA ASP A 122 9.08 -4.93 2.11
C ASP A 122 10.28 -5.84 1.81
N ASP A 123 10.10 -6.89 1.00
CA ASP A 123 11.20 -7.72 0.52
C ASP A 123 11.79 -7.25 -0.82
N CYS A 124 11.17 -6.25 -1.47
CA CYS A 124 11.54 -5.83 -2.81
C CYS A 124 12.90 -5.15 -2.86
N LYS A 125 13.66 -5.51 -3.88
CA LYS A 125 14.88 -4.83 -4.30
C LYS A 125 15.03 -4.93 -5.82
N PHE A 126 15.60 -3.93 -6.43
CA PHE A 126 15.84 -3.91 -7.88
C PHE A 126 17.29 -3.64 -8.26
N GLY A 127 18.13 -3.30 -7.28
CA GLY A 127 19.58 -3.15 -7.40
C GLY A 127 20.33 -4.20 -6.57
N PRO A 128 21.63 -3.99 -6.31
CA PRO A 128 22.47 -4.95 -5.58
C PRO A 128 22.21 -4.98 -4.07
N ALA A 129 21.76 -3.87 -3.48
CA ALA A 129 21.58 -3.74 -2.04
C ALA A 129 20.50 -4.69 -1.53
N THR A 130 20.80 -5.43 -0.46
CA THR A 130 19.89 -6.35 0.23
C THR A 130 19.46 -5.83 1.59
N ASP A 131 20.13 -4.81 2.06
CA ASP A 131 19.89 -4.21 3.37
C ASP A 131 19.95 -2.68 3.26
N PRO A 132 19.10 -1.94 3.99
CA PRO A 132 19.09 -0.49 3.94
C PRO A 132 20.25 0.10 4.73
N GLU A 133 20.80 1.20 4.24
CA GLU A 133 21.82 2.01 4.90
C GLU A 133 21.33 3.45 5.02
N LEU A 134 21.64 4.11 6.16
CA LEU A 134 21.34 5.53 6.39
C LEU A 134 22.32 6.43 5.64
N GLY A 135 21.95 7.69 5.52
CA GLY A 135 22.79 8.70 4.89
C GLY A 135 22.54 8.85 3.39
N LYS A 136 23.57 9.23 2.66
CA LYS A 136 23.44 9.48 1.21
C LYS A 136 23.11 8.19 0.47
N GLN A 137 21.96 8.15 -0.18
CA GLN A 137 21.53 7.02 -1.01
C GLN A 137 22.28 7.00 -2.35
N THR A 138 22.35 5.81 -2.95
CA THR A 138 22.94 5.64 -4.28
C THR A 138 22.22 6.51 -5.29
N GLU A 139 22.94 7.41 -5.97
CA GLU A 139 22.37 8.27 -7.00
C GLU A 139 21.69 7.44 -8.10
N PRO A 140 20.59 7.93 -8.68
CA PRO A 140 19.90 7.23 -9.75
C PRO A 140 20.86 6.98 -10.93
N LEU A 141 20.97 5.73 -11.35
CA LEU A 141 21.73 5.38 -12.53
C LEU A 141 20.89 5.63 -13.78
N PRO A 142 21.37 6.44 -14.75
CA PRO A 142 20.62 6.66 -15.98
C PRO A 142 20.26 5.36 -16.69
N GLY A 143 19.00 5.20 -17.06
CA GLY A 143 18.49 4.00 -17.73
C GLY A 143 18.16 2.81 -16.82
N TRP A 144 18.23 2.95 -15.49
CA TRP A 144 17.89 1.92 -14.54
C TRP A 144 16.66 2.33 -13.69
N GLY A 145 15.53 1.67 -13.89
CA GLY A 145 14.35 1.89 -13.03
C GLY A 145 14.54 1.30 -11.65
N MET A 146 14.24 2.07 -10.61
CA MET A 146 14.23 1.67 -9.20
C MET A 146 15.52 0.99 -8.69
N TRP A 147 16.67 1.27 -9.33
CA TRP A 147 17.95 0.64 -8.97
C TRP A 147 18.36 0.86 -7.50
N GLY A 148 18.02 2.02 -6.95
CA GLY A 148 18.31 2.37 -5.56
C GLY A 148 17.27 1.89 -4.55
N TRP A 149 16.21 1.17 -4.97
CA TRP A 149 15.20 0.66 -4.04
C TRP A 149 15.78 -0.42 -3.13
N VAL A 150 15.49 -0.34 -1.83
CA VAL A 150 16.00 -1.24 -0.80
C VAL A 150 14.85 -1.83 0.02
N PRO A 151 15.01 -3.08 0.53
CA PRO A 151 13.98 -3.69 1.36
C PRO A 151 13.92 -3.09 2.77
N SER A 152 12.80 -3.28 3.46
CA SER A 152 12.60 -2.96 4.88
C SER A 152 12.14 -4.22 5.62
N PRO A 153 12.83 -4.68 6.67
CA PRO A 153 13.97 -4.12 7.38
C PRO A 153 15.34 -4.40 6.72
N GLY A 154 15.37 -5.19 5.67
CA GLY A 154 16.54 -5.76 5.01
C GLY A 154 16.56 -7.28 5.12
N HIS A 155 17.10 -7.94 4.08
CA HIS A 155 17.07 -9.40 3.96
C HIS A 155 17.86 -10.11 5.07
N THR A 156 18.96 -9.49 5.54
CA THR A 156 19.77 -10.05 6.64
C THR A 156 18.95 -10.11 7.93
N MET A 157 18.20 -9.06 8.26
CA MET A 157 17.36 -9.05 9.46
C MET A 157 16.18 -10.01 9.34
N VAL A 158 15.54 -10.10 8.17
CA VAL A 158 14.47 -11.08 7.93
C VAL A 158 14.97 -12.50 8.14
N ALA A 159 16.20 -12.80 7.68
CA ALA A 159 16.79 -14.15 7.79
C ALA A 159 17.24 -14.51 9.21
N ASP A 160 17.55 -13.53 10.07
CA ASP A 160 18.04 -13.76 11.43
C ASP A 160 16.94 -13.58 12.49
N SER A 161 16.39 -14.68 12.97
CA SER A 161 15.32 -14.66 13.97
C SER A 161 15.69 -13.97 15.30
N ARG A 162 16.99 -13.78 15.58
CA ARG A 162 17.47 -13.07 16.79
C ARG A 162 17.16 -11.57 16.72
N THR A 163 16.98 -11.04 15.53
CA THR A 163 16.63 -9.62 15.33
C THR A 163 15.12 -9.36 15.48
N HIS A 164 14.29 -10.40 15.42
CA HIS A 164 12.83 -10.26 15.34
C HIS A 164 12.20 -9.62 16.58
N GLY A 165 12.86 -9.62 17.75
CA GLY A 165 12.39 -8.85 18.93
C GLY A 165 12.35 -7.35 18.68
N ARG A 166 13.36 -6.80 17.96
CA ARG A 166 13.39 -5.39 17.57
C ARG A 166 12.33 -5.06 16.51
N LEU A 167 12.06 -6.00 15.59
CA LEU A 167 11.00 -5.86 14.58
C LEU A 167 9.61 -5.91 15.22
N GLU A 168 9.43 -6.73 16.26
CA GLU A 168 8.20 -6.75 17.07
C GLU A 168 7.94 -5.40 17.74
N GLU A 169 8.97 -4.82 18.37
CA GLU A 169 8.89 -3.50 19.00
C GLU A 169 8.48 -2.43 17.99
N TYR A 170 9.10 -2.42 16.79
CA TYR A 170 8.74 -1.51 15.71
C TYR A 170 7.27 -1.64 15.30
N VAL A 171 6.83 -2.85 14.95
CA VAL A 171 5.45 -3.11 14.52
C VAL A 171 4.47 -2.64 15.59
N LYS A 172 4.70 -3.04 16.84
CA LYS A 172 3.83 -2.68 17.96
C LYS A 172 3.83 -1.19 18.24
N SER A 173 5.00 -0.55 18.24
CA SER A 173 5.12 0.89 18.49
C SER A 173 4.39 1.72 17.44
N VAL A 174 4.64 1.44 16.14
CA VAL A 174 4.02 2.21 15.04
C VAL A 174 2.50 2.03 15.03
N ILE A 175 2.01 0.80 15.17
CA ILE A 175 0.57 0.54 15.20
C ILE A 175 -0.08 1.15 16.46
N LEU A 176 0.55 1.02 17.63
CA LEU A 176 -0.02 1.53 18.88
C LEU A 176 -0.22 3.05 18.85
N HIS A 177 0.72 3.80 18.28
CA HIS A 177 0.61 5.25 18.14
C HIS A 177 -0.59 5.70 17.31
N HIS A 178 -1.05 4.85 16.38
CA HIS A 178 -2.09 5.19 15.40
C HIS A 178 -3.23 4.15 15.33
N LYS A 179 -3.39 3.32 16.36
CA LYS A 179 -4.32 2.17 16.32
C LYS A 179 -5.78 2.54 16.08
N ASP A 180 -6.19 3.75 16.46
CA ASP A 180 -7.57 4.26 16.29
C ASP A 180 -7.59 5.52 15.40
N ASP A 181 -6.53 5.77 14.65
CA ASP A 181 -6.39 6.94 13.80
C ASP A 181 -7.24 6.81 12.53
N PRO A 182 -8.27 7.66 12.34
CA PRO A 182 -9.15 7.58 11.18
C PRO A 182 -8.49 7.99 9.85
N ARG A 183 -7.27 8.55 9.88
CA ARG A 183 -6.48 8.89 8.69
C ARG A 183 -5.89 7.64 8.05
N ILE A 184 -5.68 6.56 8.83
CA ILE A 184 -5.23 5.26 8.34
C ILE A 184 -6.46 4.38 8.10
N PHE A 185 -6.61 3.85 6.88
CA PHE A 185 -7.76 3.02 6.54
C PHE A 185 -7.46 1.53 6.54
N VAL A 186 -6.21 1.12 6.31
CA VAL A 186 -5.72 -0.26 6.30
C VAL A 186 -4.26 -0.28 6.73
N TRP A 187 -3.84 -1.27 7.51
CA TRP A 187 -2.44 -1.59 7.76
C TRP A 187 -1.99 -2.68 6.80
N ASP A 188 -1.03 -2.38 5.92
CA ASP A 188 -0.31 -3.36 5.11
C ASP A 188 0.95 -3.80 5.85
N LEU A 189 0.92 -5.01 6.37
CA LEU A 189 1.98 -5.48 7.27
C LEU A 189 3.26 -5.86 6.53
N TYR A 190 3.13 -6.23 5.23
CA TYR A 190 4.27 -6.71 4.47
C TYR A 190 4.02 -6.63 2.95
N ASN A 191 4.89 -5.95 2.23
CA ASN A 191 4.86 -5.91 0.78
C ASN A 191 5.58 -7.12 0.18
N GLU A 192 4.97 -7.76 -0.81
CA GLU A 192 5.53 -8.82 -1.66
C GLU A 192 6.46 -9.81 -0.92
N PRO A 193 5.99 -10.48 0.15
CA PRO A 193 6.83 -11.39 0.90
C PRO A 193 7.45 -12.44 -0.02
N THR A 194 8.70 -12.76 0.21
CA THR A 194 9.56 -13.67 -0.57
C THR A 194 10.19 -13.08 -1.84
N PHE A 195 9.83 -11.85 -2.24
CA PHE A 195 10.44 -11.23 -3.42
C PHE A 195 11.96 -11.11 -3.25
N ALA A 196 12.71 -11.59 -4.24
CA ALA A 196 14.18 -11.59 -4.24
C ALA A 196 14.88 -12.27 -3.03
N MET A 197 14.13 -12.95 -2.15
CA MET A 197 14.68 -13.61 -0.95
C MET A 197 15.41 -14.93 -1.26
N GLY A 198 15.17 -15.57 -2.40
CA GLY A 198 15.82 -16.81 -2.79
C GLY A 198 15.73 -17.89 -1.70
N ARG A 199 16.86 -18.40 -1.23
CA ARG A 199 16.91 -19.42 -0.14
C ARG A 199 16.32 -18.96 1.19
N PHE A 200 16.13 -17.67 1.39
CA PHE A 200 15.59 -17.07 2.63
C PHE A 200 14.06 -16.90 2.61
N SER A 201 13.38 -17.26 1.54
CA SER A 201 11.92 -17.06 1.38
C SER A 201 11.10 -17.61 2.55
N ARG A 202 11.50 -18.76 3.14
CA ARG A 202 10.83 -19.31 4.33
C ARG A 202 10.91 -18.41 5.57
N HIS A 203 11.97 -17.59 5.68
CA HIS A 203 12.14 -16.67 6.81
C HIS A 203 11.20 -15.47 6.68
N SER A 204 11.03 -14.97 5.45
CA SER A 204 10.04 -13.94 5.12
C SER A 204 8.63 -14.40 5.50
N LEU A 205 8.20 -15.59 5.08
CA LEU A 205 6.90 -16.15 5.45
C LEU A 205 6.72 -16.33 6.97
N ALA A 206 7.77 -16.72 7.67
CA ALA A 206 7.75 -16.83 9.14
C ALA A 206 7.58 -15.43 9.79
N LEU A 207 8.23 -14.40 9.23
CA LEU A 207 8.09 -13.03 9.71
C LEU A 207 6.69 -12.47 9.44
N VAL A 208 6.10 -12.72 8.26
CA VAL A 208 4.72 -12.33 7.94
C VAL A 208 3.73 -12.84 9.00
N LYS A 209 3.83 -14.13 9.39
CA LYS A 209 2.98 -14.68 10.45
C LYS A 209 3.16 -13.96 11.79
N LYS A 210 4.42 -13.62 12.13
CA LYS A 210 4.72 -12.83 13.34
C LYS A 210 4.13 -11.43 13.25
N CYS A 211 4.20 -10.76 12.10
CA CYS A 211 3.63 -9.42 11.91
C CYS A 211 2.12 -9.42 12.18
N PHE A 212 1.37 -10.38 11.63
CA PHE A 212 -0.05 -10.52 11.96
C PHE A 212 -0.28 -10.71 13.47
N LYS A 213 0.48 -11.61 14.11
CA LYS A 213 0.38 -11.84 15.55
C LYS A 213 0.63 -10.54 16.34
N TRP A 214 1.74 -9.87 16.09
CA TRP A 214 2.13 -8.64 16.80
C TRP A 214 1.12 -7.49 16.60
N ALA A 215 0.66 -7.29 15.36
CA ALA A 215 -0.35 -6.29 15.06
C ALA A 215 -1.69 -6.60 15.75
N ARG A 216 -2.11 -7.87 15.79
CA ARG A 216 -3.35 -8.28 16.47
C ARG A 216 -3.29 -8.14 17.99
N GLU A 217 -2.10 -8.26 18.60
CA GLU A 217 -1.92 -8.01 20.03
C GLU A 217 -2.20 -6.54 20.38
N ILE A 218 -1.95 -5.60 19.46
CA ILE A 218 -2.32 -4.18 19.61
C ILE A 218 -3.81 -3.96 19.32
N ASN A 219 -4.42 -4.81 18.50
CA ASN A 219 -5.84 -4.76 18.12
C ASN A 219 -6.29 -3.39 17.57
N PRO A 220 -5.72 -2.92 16.46
CA PRO A 220 -6.12 -1.66 15.87
C PRO A 220 -7.55 -1.70 15.34
N SER A 221 -8.20 -0.54 15.22
CA SER A 221 -9.54 -0.41 14.66
C SER A 221 -9.56 -0.65 13.14
N GLN A 222 -8.43 -0.45 12.46
CA GLN A 222 -8.27 -0.66 11.04
C GLN A 222 -8.03 -2.15 10.71
N PRO A 223 -8.43 -2.62 9.51
CA PRO A 223 -8.13 -3.98 9.07
C PRO A 223 -6.64 -4.17 8.78
N LEU A 224 -6.16 -5.39 9.00
CA LEU A 224 -4.81 -5.83 8.69
C LEU A 224 -4.79 -6.62 7.39
N THR A 225 -3.77 -6.42 6.57
CA THR A 225 -3.59 -7.16 5.32
C THR A 225 -2.13 -7.41 4.99
N VAL A 226 -1.88 -8.36 4.11
CA VAL A 226 -0.65 -8.57 3.34
C VAL A 226 -1.09 -8.95 1.93
N CYS A 227 -0.44 -8.40 0.91
CA CYS A 227 -0.85 -8.58 -0.47
C CYS A 227 -0.59 -10.00 -1.01
N ARG A 228 -1.52 -10.52 -1.82
CA ARG A 228 -1.24 -11.60 -2.76
C ARG A 228 -0.60 -10.99 -4.01
N TRP A 229 0.65 -11.33 -4.31
CA TRP A 229 1.37 -10.75 -5.45
C TRP A 229 1.81 -11.78 -6.51
N ASN A 230 1.86 -13.05 -6.15
CA ASN A 230 2.26 -14.14 -7.03
C ASN A 230 1.34 -15.36 -6.87
N ASN A 231 1.70 -16.46 -7.53
CA ASN A 231 0.97 -17.74 -7.42
C ASN A 231 1.62 -18.74 -6.45
N ASP A 232 2.58 -18.32 -5.63
CA ASP A 232 3.18 -19.19 -4.61
C ASP A 232 2.12 -19.58 -3.58
N LYS A 233 1.91 -20.90 -3.45
CA LYS A 233 0.89 -21.42 -2.53
C LYS A 233 1.21 -21.11 -1.07
N GLY A 234 2.49 -21.14 -0.69
CA GLY A 234 2.91 -20.86 0.68
C GLY A 234 2.63 -19.41 1.09
N VAL A 235 2.86 -18.44 0.18
CA VAL A 235 2.47 -17.04 0.36
C VAL A 235 0.96 -16.94 0.48
N ASN A 236 0.22 -17.47 -0.52
CA ASN A 236 -1.22 -17.32 -0.62
C ASN A 236 -1.96 -17.96 0.57
N ASP A 237 -1.51 -19.13 1.04
CA ASP A 237 -2.10 -19.80 2.22
C ASP A 237 -2.01 -18.90 3.47
N ILE A 238 -0.94 -18.11 3.63
CA ILE A 238 -0.79 -17.21 4.78
C ILE A 238 -1.60 -15.95 4.57
N VAL A 239 -1.35 -15.23 3.47
CA VAL A 239 -1.92 -13.89 3.27
C VAL A 239 -3.44 -13.93 3.13
N LEU A 240 -3.99 -14.94 2.45
CA LEU A 240 -5.44 -15.08 2.29
C LEU A 240 -6.14 -15.56 3.57
N ASN A 241 -5.48 -16.32 4.43
CA ASN A 241 -6.07 -16.81 5.67
C ASN A 241 -5.92 -15.85 6.84
N GLU A 242 -4.89 -15.01 6.85
CA GLU A 242 -4.63 -14.07 7.95
C GLU A 242 -5.21 -12.67 7.69
N SER A 243 -5.31 -12.22 6.45
CA SER A 243 -5.78 -10.85 6.13
C SER A 243 -7.26 -10.64 6.44
N ASP A 244 -7.57 -9.51 7.05
CA ASP A 244 -8.95 -9.11 7.37
C ASP A 244 -9.73 -8.72 6.11
N ILE A 245 -9.07 -8.02 5.19
CA ILE A 245 -9.51 -7.71 3.83
C ILE A 245 -8.49 -8.26 2.84
N ILE A 246 -8.88 -8.47 1.60
CA ILE A 246 -7.99 -9.04 0.58
C ILE A 246 -7.31 -7.91 -0.19
N THR A 247 -5.99 -7.92 -0.19
CA THR A 247 -5.20 -7.07 -1.08
C THR A 247 -4.38 -7.92 -2.05
N PHE A 248 -4.14 -7.39 -3.25
CA PHE A 248 -3.38 -8.10 -4.27
C PHE A 248 -2.70 -7.11 -5.23
N HIS A 249 -1.68 -7.60 -5.94
CA HIS A 249 -1.02 -6.90 -7.05
C HIS A 249 -1.41 -7.52 -8.37
N CYS A 250 -1.68 -6.70 -9.38
CA CYS A 250 -2.06 -7.20 -10.69
C CYS A 250 -1.57 -6.29 -11.81
N TYR A 251 -0.46 -6.66 -12.43
CA TYR A 251 0.11 -5.99 -13.59
C TYR A 251 -0.25 -6.67 -14.92
N GLN A 252 -1.45 -7.26 -14.99
CA GLN A 252 -1.93 -7.98 -16.17
C GLN A 252 -2.77 -7.06 -17.07
N PRO A 253 -2.82 -7.31 -18.39
CA PRO A 253 -3.80 -6.68 -19.26
C PRO A 253 -5.23 -7.09 -18.88
N ALA A 254 -6.24 -6.46 -19.49
CA ALA A 254 -7.64 -6.50 -19.08
C ALA A 254 -8.18 -7.92 -18.82
N ASP A 255 -7.93 -8.89 -19.69
CA ASP A 255 -8.44 -10.26 -19.53
C ASP A 255 -7.80 -10.96 -18.32
N GLY A 256 -6.48 -10.78 -18.13
CA GLY A 256 -5.77 -11.29 -16.96
C GLY A 256 -6.28 -10.65 -15.68
N THR A 257 -6.51 -9.34 -15.70
CA THR A 257 -7.06 -8.59 -14.55
C THR A 257 -8.45 -9.10 -14.19
N ARG A 258 -9.37 -9.27 -15.16
CA ARG A 258 -10.71 -9.81 -14.90
C ARG A 258 -10.66 -11.22 -14.31
N LYS A 259 -9.73 -12.07 -14.76
CA LYS A 259 -9.54 -13.41 -14.20
C LYS A 259 -9.10 -13.36 -12.73
N VAL A 260 -8.08 -12.57 -12.42
CA VAL A 260 -7.61 -12.41 -11.04
C VAL A 260 -8.70 -11.83 -10.13
N LEU A 261 -9.43 -10.81 -10.60
CA LEU A 261 -10.53 -10.22 -9.85
C LEU A 261 -11.62 -11.23 -9.50
N LYS A 262 -12.01 -12.09 -10.46
CA LYS A 262 -12.98 -13.14 -10.20
C LYS A 262 -12.57 -14.03 -9.02
N ASP A 263 -11.30 -14.44 -8.99
CA ASP A 263 -10.76 -15.29 -7.91
C ASP A 263 -10.75 -14.55 -6.55
N MET A 264 -10.40 -13.25 -6.55
CA MET A 264 -10.33 -12.47 -5.31
C MET A 264 -11.70 -12.15 -4.73
N VAL A 265 -12.65 -11.74 -5.57
CA VAL A 265 -14.01 -11.39 -5.13
C VAL A 265 -14.77 -12.60 -4.56
N GLN A 266 -14.51 -13.81 -5.08
CA GLN A 266 -15.11 -15.06 -4.56
C GLN A 266 -14.77 -15.34 -3.10
N LEU A 267 -13.71 -14.74 -2.55
CA LEU A 267 -13.36 -14.88 -1.13
C LEU A 267 -14.35 -14.17 -0.19
N GLY A 268 -15.28 -13.36 -0.72
CA GLY A 268 -16.39 -12.72 0.00
C GLY A 268 -15.98 -11.59 0.93
N ARG A 269 -14.69 -11.21 0.98
CA ARG A 269 -14.16 -10.09 1.77
C ARG A 269 -13.98 -8.86 0.89
N PRO A 270 -13.92 -7.63 1.45
CA PRO A 270 -13.52 -6.45 0.68
C PRO A 270 -12.19 -6.68 -0.03
N VAL A 271 -12.07 -6.18 -1.25
CA VAL A 271 -10.90 -6.42 -2.12
C VAL A 271 -10.32 -5.09 -2.59
N ILE A 272 -9.00 -4.95 -2.52
CA ILE A 272 -8.26 -3.80 -3.06
C ILE A 272 -7.06 -4.31 -3.86
N CYS A 273 -6.94 -3.88 -5.12
CA CYS A 273 -5.70 -4.01 -5.87
C CYS A 273 -4.74 -2.90 -5.44
N THR A 274 -3.75 -3.25 -4.65
CA THR A 274 -2.81 -2.27 -4.06
C THR A 274 -1.69 -1.87 -5.00
N GLU A 275 -1.48 -2.60 -6.09
CA GLU A 275 -0.53 -2.22 -7.15
C GLU A 275 -0.98 -2.66 -8.52
N TRP A 276 -1.01 -1.71 -9.45
CA TRP A 276 -1.21 -1.93 -10.87
C TRP A 276 -0.67 -0.72 -11.66
N LEU A 277 -0.80 -0.72 -12.96
CA LEU A 277 -0.27 0.20 -13.94
C LEU A 277 1.09 -0.28 -14.48
N TYR A 278 1.05 -0.97 -15.61
CA TYR A 278 2.23 -1.37 -16.37
C TYR A 278 1.91 -1.21 -17.86
N ARG A 279 2.01 0.04 -18.34
CA ARG A 279 1.61 0.41 -19.70
C ARG A 279 2.24 -0.42 -20.82
N PRO A 280 3.52 -0.89 -20.71
CA PRO A 280 4.14 -1.67 -21.78
C PRO A 280 3.42 -2.95 -22.17
N ASN A 281 2.58 -3.53 -21.31
CA ASN A 281 1.81 -4.74 -21.63
C ASN A 281 0.29 -4.51 -21.75
N GLY A 282 -0.17 -3.24 -21.76
CA GLY A 282 -1.59 -2.90 -21.81
C GLY A 282 -2.30 -2.89 -20.46
N CYS A 283 -1.57 -3.03 -19.35
CA CYS A 283 -2.08 -2.72 -18.01
C CYS A 283 -2.00 -1.21 -17.78
N ASP A 284 -2.88 -0.46 -18.44
CA ASP A 284 -2.90 1.00 -18.49
C ASP A 284 -4.22 1.58 -17.99
N ILE A 285 -4.26 2.90 -17.81
CA ILE A 285 -5.43 3.60 -17.25
C ILE A 285 -6.70 3.35 -18.08
N PRO A 286 -6.70 3.50 -19.42
CA PRO A 286 -7.90 3.29 -20.23
C PRO A 286 -8.49 1.88 -20.13
N ASN A 287 -7.65 0.86 -20.07
CA ASN A 287 -8.09 -0.52 -20.10
C ASN A 287 -8.45 -1.09 -18.72
N ILE A 288 -7.79 -0.62 -17.64
CA ILE A 288 -7.87 -1.27 -16.34
C ILE A 288 -8.72 -0.50 -15.32
N LEU A 289 -8.62 0.82 -15.25
CA LEU A 289 -9.36 1.60 -14.24
C LEU A 289 -10.89 1.42 -14.36
N PRO A 290 -11.49 1.37 -15.57
CA PRO A 290 -12.92 1.07 -15.70
C PRO A 290 -13.33 -0.28 -15.10
N ILE A 291 -12.48 -1.31 -15.20
CA ILE A 291 -12.75 -2.64 -14.62
C ILE A 291 -12.85 -2.57 -13.10
N TYR A 292 -11.91 -1.89 -12.45
CA TYR A 292 -11.95 -1.69 -10.99
C TYR A 292 -13.17 -0.87 -10.56
N LYS A 293 -13.52 0.18 -11.32
CA LYS A 293 -14.70 0.99 -11.04
C LYS A 293 -15.99 0.19 -11.18
N GLU A 294 -16.15 -0.58 -12.27
CA GLU A 294 -17.31 -1.42 -12.55
C GLU A 294 -17.52 -2.50 -11.47
N THR A 295 -16.44 -3.12 -11.02
CA THR A 295 -16.47 -4.20 -10.02
C THR A 295 -16.55 -3.69 -8.58
N GLY A 296 -16.39 -2.39 -8.35
CA GLY A 296 -16.31 -1.80 -7.01
C GLY A 296 -15.06 -2.18 -6.22
N VAL A 297 -14.08 -2.84 -6.86
CA VAL A 297 -12.81 -3.21 -6.23
C VAL A 297 -11.93 -1.98 -6.11
N GLY A 298 -11.42 -1.69 -4.90
CA GLY A 298 -10.48 -0.59 -4.69
C GLY A 298 -9.22 -0.78 -5.51
N SER A 299 -8.58 0.32 -5.94
CA SER A 299 -7.39 0.22 -6.78
C SER A 299 -6.39 1.34 -6.55
N MET A 300 -5.10 0.99 -6.53
CA MET A 300 -4.01 1.93 -6.33
C MET A 300 -2.96 1.72 -7.43
N ILE A 301 -2.76 2.75 -8.26
CA ILE A 301 -1.71 2.70 -9.28
C ILE A 301 -0.32 2.75 -8.63
N TRP A 302 0.69 2.23 -9.31
CA TRP A 302 2.08 2.44 -8.90
C TRP A 302 2.58 3.78 -9.41
N GLY A 303 3.08 4.62 -8.47
CA GLY A 303 3.63 5.93 -8.75
C GLY A 303 2.58 7.03 -8.98
N LEU A 304 3.01 8.27 -8.82
CA LEU A 304 2.24 9.47 -9.14
C LEU A 304 3.10 10.46 -9.93
N VAL A 305 4.21 10.90 -9.33
CA VAL A 305 5.16 11.83 -9.94
C VAL A 305 6.50 11.12 -10.14
N ASN A 306 6.97 11.07 -11.37
CA ASN A 306 8.28 10.51 -11.67
C ASN A 306 9.38 11.35 -11.02
N GLY A 307 10.35 10.68 -10.41
CA GLY A 307 11.42 11.32 -9.68
C GLY A 307 12.72 10.54 -9.71
N LYS A 308 13.51 10.69 -8.66
CA LYS A 308 14.82 10.04 -8.52
C LYS A 308 14.75 8.52 -8.51
N SER A 309 13.63 7.92 -8.13
CA SER A 309 13.43 6.46 -8.19
C SER A 309 13.32 5.90 -9.61
N GLN A 310 13.07 6.78 -10.62
CA GLN A 310 12.96 6.42 -12.05
C GLN A 310 11.94 5.31 -12.32
N THR A 311 10.80 5.34 -11.67
CA THR A 311 9.70 4.35 -11.77
C THR A 311 9.10 4.25 -13.17
N HIS A 312 9.31 5.24 -14.03
CA HIS A 312 8.89 5.20 -15.44
C HIS A 312 9.66 4.19 -16.30
N LEU A 313 10.83 3.72 -15.83
CA LEU A 313 11.67 2.72 -16.52
C LEU A 313 11.38 1.30 -16.04
N PRO A 314 11.73 0.26 -16.81
CA PRO A 314 11.72 -1.12 -16.33
C PRO A 314 12.58 -1.32 -15.08
N ASN A 315 12.01 -1.95 -14.03
CA ASN A 315 12.70 -2.15 -12.76
C ASN A 315 13.90 -3.09 -12.92
N GLY A 316 15.04 -2.69 -12.39
CA GLY A 316 16.25 -3.53 -12.34
C GLY A 316 16.83 -3.94 -13.70
N VAL A 317 16.37 -3.33 -14.78
CA VAL A 317 16.85 -3.62 -16.15
C VAL A 317 17.47 -2.37 -16.76
N TYR A 318 18.65 -2.52 -17.35
CA TYR A 318 19.33 -1.41 -18.02
C TYR A 318 18.68 -1.08 -19.37
N THR A 319 18.10 0.11 -19.46
CA THR A 319 17.38 0.59 -20.65
C THR A 319 17.76 2.04 -20.99
N PRO A 320 19.03 2.30 -21.39
CA PRO A 320 19.57 3.67 -21.52
C PRO A 320 18.86 4.52 -22.58
N ASN A 321 18.20 3.89 -23.55
CA ASN A 321 17.51 4.55 -24.65
C ASN A 321 16.03 4.15 -24.67
N PHE A 322 15.41 3.98 -23.51
CA PHE A 322 14.03 3.55 -23.40
C PHE A 322 13.10 4.53 -24.15
N LYS A 323 12.43 4.03 -25.18
CA LYS A 323 11.46 4.76 -26.01
C LYS A 323 10.04 4.22 -25.89
N GLY A 324 9.85 3.21 -25.03
CA GLY A 324 8.53 2.63 -24.79
C GLY A 324 7.62 3.58 -23.97
N PRO A 325 6.34 3.21 -23.81
CA PRO A 325 5.48 3.94 -22.90
C PRO A 325 6.03 3.85 -21.47
N TRP A 326 5.89 4.93 -20.69
CA TRP A 326 6.25 4.92 -19.29
C TRP A 326 5.62 3.75 -18.56
N LYS A 327 6.41 3.07 -17.75
CA LYS A 327 5.93 1.92 -17.00
C LYS A 327 4.86 2.35 -16.01
N HIS A 328 5.16 3.33 -15.18
CA HIS A 328 4.37 3.86 -14.08
C HIS A 328 4.22 5.38 -14.20
N ASP A 329 3.76 6.02 -13.13
CA ASP A 329 3.60 7.47 -12.94
C ASP A 329 2.58 8.15 -13.87
N LEU A 330 2.05 9.28 -13.40
CA LEU A 330 1.11 10.13 -14.13
C LEU A 330 1.72 11.48 -14.51
N TYR A 331 2.69 11.94 -13.74
CA TYR A 331 3.29 13.26 -13.91
C TYR A 331 4.80 13.17 -14.07
N ARG A 332 5.35 14.12 -14.84
CA ARG A 332 6.79 14.36 -14.95
C ARG A 332 7.32 15.05 -13.69
N PRO A 333 8.65 15.13 -13.50
CA PRO A 333 9.24 15.83 -12.34
C PRO A 333 8.87 17.29 -12.22
N ASP A 334 8.51 17.95 -13.33
CA ASP A 334 8.01 19.32 -13.37
C ASP A 334 6.50 19.44 -13.15
N HIS A 335 5.86 18.34 -12.77
CA HIS A 335 4.41 18.21 -12.56
C HIS A 335 3.55 18.34 -13.81
N THR A 336 4.13 18.33 -15.02
CA THR A 336 3.34 18.23 -16.24
C THR A 336 2.82 16.81 -16.44
N PRO A 337 1.60 16.61 -16.96
CA PRO A 337 1.06 15.29 -17.23
C PRO A 337 1.92 14.48 -18.19
N TYR A 338 2.13 13.18 -17.88
CA TYR A 338 2.68 12.24 -18.86
C TYR A 338 1.71 12.09 -20.05
N ASP A 339 0.45 11.77 -19.76
CA ASP A 339 -0.66 11.71 -20.73
C ASP A 339 -1.90 12.36 -20.13
N VAL A 340 -2.40 13.39 -20.81
CA VAL A 340 -3.61 14.15 -20.37
C VAL A 340 -4.85 13.24 -20.39
N LYS A 341 -4.93 12.29 -21.33
CA LYS A 341 -6.07 11.36 -21.44
C LYS A 341 -6.18 10.45 -20.23
N ASP A 342 -5.05 9.98 -19.68
CA ASP A 342 -5.04 9.20 -18.45
C ASP A 342 -5.70 9.98 -17.30
N LEU A 343 -5.36 11.29 -17.17
CA LEU A 343 -5.92 12.13 -16.12
C LEU A 343 -7.42 12.40 -16.29
N GLU A 344 -7.88 12.57 -17.52
CA GLU A 344 -9.30 12.75 -17.84
C GLU A 344 -10.11 11.49 -17.47
N ILE A 345 -9.58 10.29 -17.78
CA ILE A 345 -10.22 9.02 -17.42
C ILE A 345 -10.28 8.85 -15.90
N ILE A 346 -9.19 9.19 -15.18
CA ILE A 346 -9.18 9.13 -13.72
C ILE A 346 -10.22 10.08 -13.14
N LYS A 347 -10.25 11.33 -13.55
CA LYS A 347 -11.25 12.32 -13.08
C LYS A 347 -12.68 11.85 -13.32
N LYS A 348 -12.96 11.30 -14.50
CA LYS A 348 -14.26 10.70 -14.81
C LYS A 348 -14.61 9.54 -13.86
N ALA A 349 -13.66 8.66 -13.58
CA ALA A 349 -13.87 7.50 -12.69
C ALA A 349 -14.09 7.92 -11.24
N THR A 350 -13.36 8.94 -10.76
CA THR A 350 -13.46 9.48 -9.39
C THR A 350 -14.62 10.47 -9.21
N GLY A 351 -15.20 10.96 -10.31
CA GLY A 351 -16.32 11.91 -10.27
C GLY A 351 -15.93 13.37 -10.05
N VAL A 352 -14.66 13.72 -10.22
CA VAL A 352 -14.18 15.10 -10.20
C VAL A 352 -14.47 15.75 -11.55
N LYS A 353 -15.03 16.94 -11.51
CA LYS A 353 -15.35 17.77 -12.71
C LYS A 353 -14.16 18.60 -13.15
#